data_7f06a3abc6e0ad067cec502103732f3b
#
_entry.id   7f06a3abc6e0ad067cec502103732f3b
#
_cell.length_a   1.000
_cell.length_b   1.000
_cell.length_c   1.000
_cell.angle_alpha   90.00
_cell.angle_beta   90.00
_cell.angle_gamma   90.00
#
_symmetry.space_group_name_H-M   'P 1'
#
loop_
_entity.id
_entity.type
_entity.pdbx_description
1 polymer ?
#
loop_
_entity_poly.entity_id
_entity_poly.type
_entity_poly.pdbx_seq_one_letter_code
_entity_poly.pdbx_strand_id
1 'polypeptide(L)'
;MNGSILVLPGGGYSVLAPHEGEPVAEWLRGLGWDARVVEYPVRTRHPGPLQAVQRELAVERERGVGPVGVIGFSAGGHLAGHAALAPTGPRPDFALLSYPVVSMLAESHRGSRDQLLGPRPSWWARRAVSLERMVTRQAPPMFIWTTGEDTAVVPRDHSLPLAAALARHGVPYDLHVFERGGHGLGFAQGTPAQLWRSLAEAWLEQRR
;
A
#
# COMPACT_ATOMS: atom_id res chain seq x y z
N MET A 1 -4.77 7.22 -22.28
CA MET A 1 -4.26 6.97 -20.91
C MET A 1 -5.14 5.92 -20.28
N ASN A 2 -4.56 4.99 -19.51
CA ASN A 2 -5.27 3.82 -18.94
C ASN A 2 -6.05 4.14 -17.64
N GLY A 3 -5.98 5.36 -17.15
CA GLY A 3 -6.43 5.80 -15.82
C GLY A 3 -5.29 6.43 -15.03
N SER A 4 -5.47 6.64 -13.72
CA SER A 4 -4.45 7.23 -12.86
C SER A 4 -4.00 6.31 -11.74
N ILE A 5 -2.73 6.45 -11.30
CA ILE A 5 -2.19 5.71 -10.13
C ILE A 5 -1.44 6.69 -9.23
N LEU A 6 -1.86 6.76 -7.97
CA LEU A 6 -1.19 7.52 -6.94
C LEU A 6 -0.10 6.67 -6.27
N VAL A 7 1.13 7.17 -6.22
CA VAL A 7 2.30 6.49 -5.65
C VAL A 7 2.54 7.00 -4.23
N LEU A 8 2.57 6.09 -3.27
CA LEU A 8 2.73 6.36 -1.84
C LEU A 8 4.04 5.74 -1.33
N PRO A 9 5.14 6.52 -1.27
CA PRO A 9 6.42 6.01 -0.78
C PRO A 9 6.36 5.56 0.67
N GLY A 10 7.23 4.64 1.07
CA GLY A 10 7.42 4.25 2.47
C GLY A 10 8.20 5.30 3.26
N GLY A 11 8.79 4.85 4.38
CA GLY A 11 9.59 5.70 5.28
C GLY A 11 9.01 5.81 6.69
N GLY A 12 8.20 4.83 7.10
CA GLY A 12 7.75 4.67 8.49
C GLY A 12 6.83 5.79 9.00
N TYR A 13 6.16 6.53 8.14
CA TYR A 13 5.43 7.76 8.46
C TYR A 13 6.33 8.88 9.04
N SER A 14 7.65 8.74 8.94
CA SER A 14 8.63 9.71 9.44
C SER A 14 9.25 10.55 8.33
N VAL A 15 9.43 9.94 7.17
CA VAL A 15 9.98 10.51 5.94
C VAL A 15 9.27 9.89 4.75
N LEU A 16 9.55 10.39 3.55
CA LEU A 16 9.17 9.74 2.29
C LEU A 16 10.44 9.17 1.64
N ALA A 17 10.45 7.88 1.31
CA ALA A 17 11.58 7.18 0.72
C ALA A 17 11.69 7.53 -0.78
N PRO A 18 12.73 8.26 -1.26
CA PRO A 18 12.74 8.78 -2.63
C PRO A 18 12.75 7.69 -3.71
N HIS A 19 13.41 6.55 -3.44
CA HIS A 19 13.52 5.43 -4.38
C HIS A 19 12.19 4.67 -4.60
N GLU A 20 11.20 4.89 -3.73
CA GLU A 20 9.85 4.34 -3.83
C GLU A 20 8.83 5.36 -4.37
N GLY A 21 9.30 6.56 -4.72
CA GLY A 21 8.50 7.67 -5.23
C GLY A 21 8.60 7.84 -6.74
N GLU A 22 9.33 8.86 -7.19
CA GLU A 22 9.38 9.26 -8.60
C GLU A 22 9.85 8.15 -9.56
N PRO A 23 10.85 7.30 -9.24
CA PRO A 23 11.20 6.19 -10.12
C PRO A 23 10.01 5.24 -10.40
N VAL A 24 9.15 5.02 -9.39
CA VAL A 24 7.94 4.18 -9.54
C VAL A 24 6.89 4.89 -10.39
N ALA A 25 6.69 6.20 -10.20
CA ALA A 25 5.78 6.98 -11.03
C ALA A 25 6.23 7.00 -12.50
N GLU A 26 7.54 7.15 -12.76
CA GLU A 26 8.10 7.07 -14.11
C GLU A 26 7.87 5.70 -14.78
N TRP A 27 8.10 4.61 -14.04
CA TRP A 27 7.81 3.26 -14.54
C TRP A 27 6.33 3.10 -14.92
N LEU A 28 5.39 3.55 -14.08
CA LEU A 28 3.95 3.47 -14.36
C LEU A 28 3.54 4.34 -15.55
N ARG A 29 4.13 5.54 -15.70
CA ARG A 29 3.93 6.38 -16.90
C ARG A 29 4.43 5.71 -18.17
N GLY A 30 5.56 4.99 -18.09
CA GLY A 30 6.05 4.15 -19.19
C GLY A 30 5.09 3.03 -19.59
N LEU A 31 4.21 2.59 -18.70
CA LEU A 31 3.14 1.63 -18.97
C LEU A 31 1.82 2.28 -19.43
N GLY A 32 1.80 3.62 -19.60
CA GLY A 32 0.65 4.37 -20.10
C GLY A 32 -0.36 4.82 -19.04
N TRP A 33 -0.02 4.73 -17.75
CA TRP A 33 -0.82 5.27 -16.66
C TRP A 33 -0.47 6.74 -16.38
N ASP A 34 -1.43 7.54 -15.96
CA ASP A 34 -1.15 8.86 -15.38
C ASP A 34 -0.74 8.65 -13.92
N ALA A 35 0.56 8.67 -13.64
CA ALA A 35 1.08 8.34 -12.32
C ALA A 35 1.84 9.50 -11.70
N ARG A 36 1.60 9.75 -10.41
CA ARG A 36 2.29 10.78 -9.64
C ARG A 36 2.50 10.37 -8.18
N VAL A 37 3.53 10.93 -7.58
CA VAL A 37 3.82 10.74 -6.16
C VAL A 37 2.90 11.63 -5.32
N VAL A 38 2.35 11.06 -4.25
CA VAL A 38 1.62 11.83 -3.24
C VAL A 38 2.54 12.10 -2.05
N GLU A 39 2.87 13.35 -1.86
CA GLU A 39 3.61 13.81 -0.69
C GLU A 39 2.66 13.93 0.52
N TYR A 40 2.25 12.78 1.05
CA TYR A 40 1.40 12.75 2.23
C TYR A 40 2.15 13.24 3.49
N PRO A 41 1.45 13.90 4.46
CA PRO A 41 2.10 14.47 5.62
C PRO A 41 2.71 13.38 6.50
N VAL A 42 4.04 13.43 6.66
CA VAL A 42 4.82 12.61 7.58
C VAL A 42 4.85 13.24 8.99
N ARG A 43 5.20 12.45 10.01
CA ARG A 43 5.20 12.87 11.42
C ARG A 43 3.85 13.46 11.87
N THR A 44 2.80 13.05 11.19
CA THR A 44 1.41 13.49 11.41
C THR A 44 0.56 12.31 11.82
N ARG A 45 -0.29 12.50 12.81
CA ARG A 45 -1.15 11.44 13.35
C ARG A 45 -2.32 11.11 12.42
N HIS A 46 -2.79 9.87 12.51
CA HIS A 46 -4.08 9.49 11.95
C HIS A 46 -5.17 10.46 12.46
N PRO A 47 -6.09 10.95 11.60
CA PRO A 47 -6.29 10.55 10.21
C PRO A 47 -5.57 11.41 9.15
N GLY A 48 -4.66 12.30 9.53
CA GLY A 48 -4.04 13.27 8.63
C GLY A 48 -3.49 12.69 7.33
N PRO A 49 -2.63 11.63 7.35
CA PRO A 49 -2.12 11.01 6.12
C PRO A 49 -3.24 10.42 5.25
N LEU A 50 -4.24 9.74 5.84
CA LEU A 50 -5.38 9.19 5.11
C LEU A 50 -6.18 10.28 4.40
N GLN A 51 -6.50 11.37 5.10
CA GLN A 51 -7.24 12.49 4.53
C GLN A 51 -6.50 13.15 3.37
N ALA A 52 -5.16 13.21 3.41
CA ALA A 52 -4.36 13.70 2.29
C ALA A 52 -4.55 12.82 1.06
N VAL A 53 -4.42 11.50 1.18
CA VAL A 53 -4.63 10.57 0.06
C VAL A 53 -6.07 10.61 -0.44
N GLN A 54 -7.05 10.71 0.44
CA GLN A 54 -8.47 10.83 0.03
C GLN A 54 -8.75 12.10 -0.77
N ARG A 55 -8.12 13.23 -0.44
CA ARG A 55 -8.22 14.44 -1.27
C ARG A 55 -7.66 14.24 -2.66
N GLU A 56 -6.50 13.58 -2.77
CA GLU A 56 -5.90 13.27 -4.07
C GLU A 56 -6.76 12.30 -4.90
N LEU A 57 -7.36 11.29 -4.25
CA LEU A 57 -8.31 10.39 -4.90
C LEU A 57 -9.55 11.13 -5.40
N ALA A 58 -10.07 12.11 -4.64
CA ALA A 58 -11.19 12.95 -5.08
C ALA A 58 -10.83 13.75 -6.34
N VAL A 59 -9.64 14.36 -6.36
CA VAL A 59 -9.14 15.11 -7.53
C VAL A 59 -9.05 14.19 -8.76
N GLU A 60 -8.49 12.98 -8.61
CA GLU A 60 -8.40 12.05 -9.74
C GLU A 60 -9.79 11.59 -10.23
N ARG A 61 -10.74 11.40 -9.32
CA ARG A 61 -12.13 11.07 -9.67
C ARG A 61 -12.82 12.18 -10.46
N GLU A 62 -12.60 13.44 -10.07
CA GLU A 62 -13.14 14.62 -10.78
C GLU A 62 -12.56 14.78 -12.18
N ARG A 63 -11.30 14.37 -12.40
CA ARG A 63 -10.67 14.36 -13.74
C ARG A 63 -11.31 13.35 -14.70
N GLY A 64 -11.90 12.27 -14.19
CA GLY A 64 -12.70 11.32 -14.96
C GLY A 64 -11.92 10.54 -16.03
N VAL A 65 -10.62 10.34 -15.90
CA VAL A 65 -9.73 9.78 -16.94
C VAL A 65 -9.74 8.23 -16.95
N GLY A 66 -10.58 7.57 -16.19
CA GLY A 66 -10.65 6.11 -16.09
C GLY A 66 -10.50 5.62 -14.65
N PRO A 67 -10.08 4.34 -14.45
CA PRO A 67 -9.90 3.82 -13.10
C PRO A 67 -8.78 4.53 -12.33
N VAL A 68 -8.95 4.65 -11.02
CA VAL A 68 -7.98 5.29 -10.12
C VAL A 68 -7.38 4.24 -9.20
N GLY A 69 -6.10 3.95 -9.35
CA GLY A 69 -5.35 3.02 -8.51
C GLY A 69 -4.47 3.71 -7.47
N VAL A 70 -3.99 2.93 -6.53
CA VAL A 70 -2.92 3.34 -5.62
C VAL A 70 -1.82 2.28 -5.59
N ILE A 71 -0.56 2.70 -5.50
CA ILE A 71 0.55 1.82 -5.16
C ILE A 71 1.26 2.37 -3.94
N GLY A 72 1.59 1.51 -2.97
CA GLY A 72 2.29 1.95 -1.78
C GLY A 72 3.31 0.94 -1.26
N PHE A 73 4.35 1.46 -0.62
CA PHE A 73 5.50 0.71 -0.15
C PHE A 73 5.61 0.81 1.38
N SER A 74 5.84 -0.30 2.08
CA SER A 74 6.04 -0.30 3.54
C SER A 74 4.93 0.45 4.30
N ALA A 75 5.23 1.56 4.95
CA ALA A 75 4.25 2.45 5.59
C ALA A 75 3.32 3.12 4.57
N GLY A 76 3.83 3.47 3.37
CA GLY A 76 3.00 3.90 2.24
C GLY A 76 2.08 2.79 1.74
N GLY A 77 2.51 1.53 1.81
CA GLY A 77 1.68 0.35 1.57
C GLY A 77 0.54 0.21 2.58
N HIS A 78 0.81 0.49 3.85
CA HIS A 78 -0.25 0.62 4.86
C HIS A 78 -1.24 1.73 4.48
N LEU A 79 -0.74 2.90 4.11
CA LEU A 79 -1.59 4.04 3.77
C LEU A 79 -2.43 3.78 2.51
N ALA A 80 -1.86 3.13 1.49
CA ALA A 80 -2.56 2.68 0.28
C ALA A 80 -3.70 1.69 0.62
N GLY A 81 -3.38 0.66 1.42
CA GLY A 81 -4.36 -0.29 1.90
C GLY A 81 -5.43 0.36 2.79
N HIS A 82 -5.04 1.31 3.63
CA HIS A 82 -5.97 2.06 4.48
C HIS A 82 -6.96 2.90 3.62
N ALA A 83 -6.46 3.59 2.60
CA ALA A 83 -7.34 4.33 1.67
C ALA A 83 -8.29 3.39 0.91
N ALA A 84 -7.80 2.22 0.49
CA ALA A 84 -8.60 1.20 -0.20
C ALA A 84 -9.69 0.58 0.68
N LEU A 85 -9.46 0.46 1.99
CA LEU A 85 -10.34 -0.18 2.95
C LEU A 85 -11.13 0.81 3.83
N ALA A 86 -10.92 2.12 3.66
CA ALA A 86 -11.57 3.14 4.48
C ALA A 86 -13.11 3.03 4.38
N PRO A 87 -13.81 3.10 5.51
CA PRO A 87 -15.27 2.97 5.53
C PRO A 87 -15.97 4.19 4.91
N THR A 88 -15.28 5.32 4.83
CA THR A 88 -15.81 6.59 4.33
C THR A 88 -14.78 7.32 3.47
N GLY A 89 -15.25 8.21 2.60
CA GLY A 89 -14.42 8.99 1.68
C GLY A 89 -14.10 8.25 0.36
N PRO A 90 -13.45 8.94 -0.57
CA PRO A 90 -13.02 8.37 -1.83
C PRO A 90 -12.08 7.18 -1.64
N ARG A 91 -12.30 6.10 -2.41
CA ARG A 91 -11.46 4.90 -2.42
C ARG A 91 -10.93 4.66 -3.84
N PRO A 92 -9.76 4.03 -3.97
CA PRO A 92 -9.26 3.59 -5.27
C PRO A 92 -10.06 2.40 -5.80
N ASP A 93 -9.98 2.15 -7.13
CA ASP A 93 -10.58 0.98 -7.78
C ASP A 93 -9.73 -0.28 -7.61
N PHE A 94 -8.43 -0.12 -7.33
CA PHE A 94 -7.48 -1.19 -7.04
C PHE A 94 -6.27 -0.68 -6.25
N ALA A 95 -5.55 -1.59 -5.59
CA ALA A 95 -4.37 -1.24 -4.81
C ALA A 95 -3.21 -2.24 -5.04
N LEU A 96 -1.99 -1.70 -5.18
CA LEU A 96 -0.75 -2.49 -5.16
C LEU A 96 0.00 -2.20 -3.85
N LEU A 97 0.33 -3.24 -3.11
CA LEU A 97 0.92 -3.14 -1.78
C LEU A 97 2.26 -3.87 -1.76
N SER A 98 3.34 -3.11 -1.68
CA SER A 98 4.71 -3.61 -1.69
C SER A 98 5.23 -3.73 -0.27
N TYR A 99 5.53 -4.96 0.18
CA TYR A 99 5.96 -5.28 1.56
C TYR A 99 5.26 -4.42 2.64
N PRO A 100 3.91 -4.36 2.59
CA PRO A 100 3.15 -3.38 3.35
C PRO A 100 3.21 -3.64 4.86
N VAL A 101 3.32 -2.59 5.65
CA VAL A 101 2.85 -2.63 7.03
C VAL A 101 1.33 -2.86 6.98
N VAL A 102 0.82 -3.81 7.73
CA VAL A 102 -0.61 -4.19 7.70
C VAL A 102 -1.21 -4.09 9.09
N SER A 103 -0.69 -4.88 10.03
CA SER A 103 -1.23 -4.94 11.37
C SER A 103 -0.53 -3.93 12.30
N MET A 104 -1.29 -3.02 12.86
CA MET A 104 -0.82 -2.16 13.94
C MET A 104 -0.93 -2.87 15.32
N LEU A 105 -1.52 -4.08 15.34
CA LEU A 105 -1.54 -4.97 16.49
C LEU A 105 -0.26 -5.79 16.59
N ALA A 106 0.44 -6.03 15.48
CA ALA A 106 1.71 -6.74 15.46
C ALA A 106 2.80 -6.01 16.27
N GLU A 107 3.76 -6.77 16.75
CA GLU A 107 4.91 -6.23 17.48
C GLU A 107 6.05 -5.78 16.55
N SER A 108 6.09 -6.29 15.31
CA SER A 108 7.01 -5.82 14.28
C SER A 108 6.60 -4.43 13.79
N HIS A 109 7.58 -3.66 13.33
CA HIS A 109 7.46 -2.32 12.77
C HIS A 109 6.76 -1.29 13.70
N ARG A 110 7.11 -1.29 14.98
CA ARG A 110 6.57 -0.33 15.98
C ARG A 110 6.75 1.14 15.58
N GLY A 111 7.82 1.46 14.85
CA GLY A 111 8.11 2.82 14.40
C GLY A 111 6.96 3.44 13.61
N SER A 112 6.43 2.75 12.61
CA SER A 112 5.26 3.22 11.85
C SER A 112 4.03 3.41 12.71
N ARG A 113 3.77 2.45 13.60
CA ARG A 113 2.64 2.54 14.55
C ARG A 113 2.75 3.77 15.43
N ASP A 114 3.92 3.97 16.03
CA ASP A 114 4.13 5.05 16.99
C ASP A 114 4.13 6.42 16.31
N GLN A 115 4.59 6.51 15.06
CA GLN A 115 4.45 7.71 14.24
C GLN A 115 2.99 8.01 13.91
N LEU A 116 2.22 7.00 13.49
CA LEU A 116 0.83 7.18 13.04
C LEU A 116 -0.14 7.39 14.21
N LEU A 117 0.03 6.68 15.34
CA LEU A 117 -0.96 6.63 16.43
C LEU A 117 -0.47 7.24 17.74
N GLY A 118 0.83 7.51 17.87
CA GLY A 118 1.43 7.94 19.15
C GLY A 118 2.15 6.81 19.87
N PRO A 119 2.93 7.15 20.91
CA PRO A 119 3.87 6.20 21.54
C PRO A 119 3.18 5.11 22.40
N ARG A 120 1.93 5.28 22.77
CA ARG A 120 1.16 4.31 23.58
C ARG A 120 -0.28 4.26 23.10
N PRO A 121 -0.53 3.82 21.84
CA PRO A 121 -1.88 3.78 21.32
C PRO A 121 -2.68 2.66 21.99
N SER A 122 -3.96 2.92 22.27
CA SER A 122 -4.88 1.92 22.80
C SER A 122 -5.01 0.74 21.82
N TRP A 123 -5.41 -0.43 22.34
CA TRP A 123 -5.69 -1.59 21.50
C TRP A 123 -6.76 -1.27 20.43
N TRP A 124 -7.78 -0.49 20.79
CA TRP A 124 -8.84 -0.09 19.86
C TRP A 124 -8.34 0.81 18.74
N ALA A 125 -7.47 1.78 19.04
CA ALA A 125 -6.84 2.64 18.04
C ALA A 125 -5.96 1.82 17.07
N ARG A 126 -5.17 0.88 17.60
CA ARG A 126 -4.36 -0.04 16.78
C ARG A 126 -5.24 -0.90 15.88
N ARG A 127 -6.30 -1.51 16.44
CA ARG A 127 -7.24 -2.36 15.71
C ARG A 127 -7.97 -1.60 14.60
N ALA A 128 -8.36 -0.35 14.85
CA ALA A 128 -9.13 0.46 13.90
C ALA A 128 -8.39 0.77 12.59
N VAL A 129 -7.05 0.74 12.62
CA VAL A 129 -6.21 1.00 11.44
C VAL A 129 -5.39 -0.23 11.02
N SER A 130 -5.67 -1.41 11.56
CA SER A 130 -5.06 -2.67 11.14
C SER A 130 -5.82 -3.20 9.92
N LEU A 131 -5.15 -3.25 8.77
CA LEU A 131 -5.78 -3.50 7.46
C LEU A 131 -6.52 -4.83 7.41
N GLU A 132 -5.96 -5.90 8.02
CA GLU A 132 -6.57 -7.22 8.09
C GLU A 132 -7.89 -7.25 8.88
N ARG A 133 -8.18 -6.18 9.64
CA ARG A 133 -9.41 -5.98 10.40
C ARG A 133 -10.43 -5.08 9.69
N MET A 134 -10.01 -4.44 8.61
CA MET A 134 -10.83 -3.49 7.85
C MET A 134 -11.43 -4.09 6.59
N VAL A 135 -10.96 -5.26 6.16
CA VAL A 135 -11.44 -5.91 4.92
C VAL A 135 -12.94 -6.21 5.02
N THR A 136 -13.65 -5.80 3.98
CA THR A 136 -15.07 -6.11 3.74
C THR A 136 -15.24 -6.64 2.31
N ARG A 137 -16.40 -7.15 1.96
CA ARG A 137 -16.72 -7.59 0.58
C ARG A 137 -16.67 -6.46 -0.45
N GLN A 138 -16.66 -5.21 0.00
CA GLN A 138 -16.58 -4.02 -0.86
C GLN A 138 -15.13 -3.54 -1.08
N ALA A 139 -14.13 -4.23 -0.54
CA ALA A 139 -12.73 -3.91 -0.77
C ALA A 139 -12.38 -4.08 -2.27
N PRO A 140 -11.58 -3.18 -2.84
CA PRO A 140 -11.14 -3.32 -4.22
C PRO A 140 -10.13 -4.47 -4.37
N PRO A 141 -9.88 -4.96 -5.59
CA PRO A 141 -8.83 -5.93 -5.87
C PRO A 141 -7.46 -5.44 -5.40
N MET A 142 -6.62 -6.36 -4.91
CA MET A 142 -5.30 -6.03 -4.38
C MET A 142 -4.20 -6.91 -4.96
N PHE A 143 -3.09 -6.29 -5.35
CA PHE A 143 -1.83 -6.96 -5.63
C PHE A 143 -0.90 -6.75 -4.44
N ILE A 144 -0.36 -7.83 -3.88
CA ILE A 144 0.49 -7.79 -2.67
C ILE A 144 1.77 -8.55 -2.95
N TRP A 145 2.92 -7.96 -2.61
CA TRP A 145 4.15 -8.72 -2.61
C TRP A 145 5.02 -8.40 -1.39
N THR A 146 5.83 -9.39 -1.01
CA THR A 146 6.75 -9.32 0.12
C THR A 146 7.87 -10.34 -0.04
N THR A 147 8.83 -10.37 0.87
CA THR A 147 9.92 -11.34 0.90
C THR A 147 9.95 -12.10 2.23
N GLY A 148 10.33 -13.37 2.19
CA GLY A 148 10.41 -14.22 3.38
C GLY A 148 11.48 -13.79 4.38
N GLU A 149 12.53 -13.12 3.90
CA GLU A 149 13.63 -12.61 4.72
C GLU A 149 13.36 -11.21 5.31
N ASP A 150 12.21 -10.60 5.06
CA ASP A 150 11.85 -9.30 5.66
C ASP A 150 11.65 -9.46 7.17
N THR A 151 12.64 -9.00 7.94
CA THR A 151 12.61 -9.03 9.41
C THR A 151 12.02 -7.75 10.03
N ALA A 152 11.84 -6.69 9.24
CA ALA A 152 11.26 -5.43 9.70
C ALA A 152 9.73 -5.45 9.61
N VAL A 153 9.19 -5.93 8.49
CA VAL A 153 7.75 -6.11 8.26
C VAL A 153 7.49 -7.59 7.95
N VAL A 154 7.50 -8.40 9.01
CA VAL A 154 7.45 -9.86 8.90
C VAL A 154 6.18 -10.31 8.19
N PRO A 155 6.25 -11.08 7.08
CA PRO A 155 5.08 -11.47 6.29
C PRO A 155 4.00 -12.18 7.10
N ARG A 156 4.40 -13.04 8.06
CA ARG A 156 3.48 -13.76 8.96
C ARG A 156 2.56 -12.82 9.75
N ASP A 157 3.07 -11.64 10.12
CA ASP A 157 2.36 -10.67 10.96
C ASP A 157 1.64 -9.59 10.13
N HIS A 158 1.94 -9.50 8.84
CA HIS A 158 1.46 -8.44 7.96
C HIS A 158 0.78 -8.97 6.68
N SER A 159 1.51 -9.29 5.64
CA SER A 159 0.95 -9.63 4.32
C SER A 159 0.08 -10.90 4.35
N LEU A 160 0.46 -11.94 5.08
CA LEU A 160 -0.32 -13.18 5.17
C LEU A 160 -1.66 -12.99 5.88
N PRO A 161 -1.78 -12.28 7.03
CA PRO A 161 -3.07 -11.95 7.62
C PRO A 161 -3.99 -11.12 6.72
N LEU A 162 -3.45 -10.18 5.93
CA LEU A 162 -4.24 -9.40 4.98
C LEU A 162 -4.80 -10.30 3.86
N ALA A 163 -3.95 -11.12 3.24
CA ALA A 163 -4.37 -12.06 2.20
C ALA A 163 -5.45 -13.04 2.73
N ALA A 164 -5.28 -13.55 3.94
CA ALA A 164 -6.28 -14.40 4.58
C ALA A 164 -7.61 -13.65 4.83
N ALA A 165 -7.56 -12.36 5.15
CA ALA A 165 -8.76 -11.55 5.31
C ALA A 165 -9.46 -11.30 3.97
N LEU A 166 -8.70 -10.97 2.90
CA LEU A 166 -9.24 -10.81 1.55
C LEU A 166 -9.92 -12.10 1.08
N ALA A 167 -9.26 -13.25 1.24
CA ALA A 167 -9.83 -14.55 0.90
C ALA A 167 -11.15 -14.83 1.62
N ARG A 168 -11.22 -14.60 2.95
CA ARG A 168 -12.45 -14.80 3.74
C ARG A 168 -13.63 -13.95 3.28
N HIS A 169 -13.35 -12.78 2.71
CA HIS A 169 -14.40 -11.87 2.23
C HIS A 169 -14.68 -11.99 0.73
N GLY A 170 -13.98 -12.91 0.03
CA GLY A 170 -14.14 -13.12 -1.41
C GLY A 170 -13.65 -11.94 -2.25
N VAL A 171 -12.71 -11.15 -1.75
CA VAL A 171 -12.09 -10.04 -2.47
C VAL A 171 -10.99 -10.60 -3.38
N PRO A 172 -10.93 -10.25 -4.68
CA PRO A 172 -9.85 -10.66 -5.57
C PRO A 172 -8.50 -10.11 -5.11
N TYR A 173 -7.48 -10.97 -5.06
CA TYR A 173 -6.12 -10.55 -4.74
C TYR A 173 -5.08 -11.50 -5.33
N ASP A 174 -3.89 -10.95 -5.58
CA ASP A 174 -2.68 -11.70 -5.82
C ASP A 174 -1.72 -11.50 -4.64
N LEU A 175 -1.08 -12.57 -4.19
CA LEU A 175 -0.03 -12.51 -3.17
C LEU A 175 1.23 -13.22 -3.67
N HIS A 176 2.35 -12.49 -3.72
CA HIS A 176 3.65 -13.02 -4.08
C HIS A 176 4.61 -12.91 -2.89
N VAL A 177 5.11 -14.05 -2.45
CA VAL A 177 6.12 -14.13 -1.38
C VAL A 177 7.42 -14.67 -1.99
N PHE A 178 8.39 -13.79 -2.20
CA PHE A 178 9.71 -14.18 -2.67
C PHE A 178 10.55 -14.70 -1.52
N GLU A 179 11.38 -15.72 -1.76
CA GLU A 179 12.20 -16.32 -0.71
C GLU A 179 13.15 -15.27 -0.10
N ARG A 180 13.87 -14.53 -0.94
CA ARG A 180 14.99 -13.67 -0.54
C ARG A 180 14.72 -12.19 -0.74
N GLY A 181 15.33 -11.41 0.14
CA GLY A 181 15.33 -9.96 0.13
C GLY A 181 14.94 -9.38 1.48
N GLY A 182 15.57 -8.28 1.87
CA GLY A 182 15.23 -7.55 3.09
C GLY A 182 14.03 -6.61 2.88
N HIS A 183 13.89 -5.66 3.80
CA HIS A 183 12.86 -4.62 3.73
C HIS A 183 13.28 -3.42 2.86
N GLY A 184 12.34 -2.70 2.27
CA GLY A 184 12.60 -1.41 1.60
C GLY A 184 13.28 -1.53 0.24
N LEU A 185 12.99 -2.59 -0.52
CA LEU A 185 13.69 -2.93 -1.75
C LEU A 185 13.33 -2.05 -2.96
N GLY A 186 12.22 -1.30 -2.93
CA GLY A 186 11.73 -0.57 -4.10
C GLY A 186 11.56 -1.50 -5.31
N PHE A 187 12.35 -1.31 -6.36
CA PHE A 187 12.33 -2.20 -7.53
C PHE A 187 12.99 -3.56 -7.31
N ALA A 188 13.56 -3.81 -6.14
CA ALA A 188 14.20 -5.08 -5.77
C ALA A 188 15.29 -5.55 -6.74
N GLN A 189 15.99 -4.61 -7.40
CA GLN A 189 17.01 -4.90 -8.41
C GLN A 189 18.10 -5.82 -7.84
N GLY A 190 18.53 -6.80 -8.65
CA GLY A 190 19.56 -7.76 -8.26
C GLY A 190 19.10 -8.84 -7.27
N THR A 191 17.81 -8.89 -6.94
CA THR A 191 17.21 -9.94 -6.10
C THR A 191 16.15 -10.73 -6.87
N PRO A 192 15.79 -11.95 -6.46
CA PRO A 192 14.68 -12.69 -7.08
C PRO A 192 13.35 -11.92 -7.03
N ALA A 193 13.18 -11.05 -6.04
CA ALA A 193 11.97 -10.26 -5.88
C ALA A 193 11.78 -9.19 -6.98
N GLN A 194 12.79 -8.89 -7.80
CA GLN A 194 12.65 -7.97 -8.95
C GLN A 194 11.54 -8.38 -9.93
N LEU A 195 11.17 -9.65 -9.95
CA LEU A 195 10.07 -10.17 -10.77
C LEU A 195 8.71 -9.58 -10.40
N TRP A 196 8.57 -8.98 -9.20
CA TRP A 196 7.30 -8.36 -8.81
C TRP A 196 6.79 -7.35 -9.83
N ARG A 197 7.70 -6.63 -10.53
CA ARG A 197 7.31 -5.64 -11.54
C ARG A 197 6.59 -6.28 -12.72
N SER A 198 7.16 -7.32 -13.31
CA SER A 198 6.53 -8.02 -14.43
C SER A 198 5.19 -8.65 -14.06
N LEU A 199 5.08 -9.16 -12.83
CA LEU A 199 3.82 -9.69 -12.29
C LEU A 199 2.79 -8.56 -12.10
N ALA A 200 3.22 -7.41 -11.57
CA ALA A 200 2.36 -6.24 -11.43
C ALA A 200 1.94 -5.65 -12.78
N GLU A 201 2.82 -5.64 -13.79
CA GLU A 201 2.49 -5.24 -15.15
C GLU A 201 1.36 -6.10 -15.73
N ALA A 202 1.51 -7.43 -15.66
CA ALA A 202 0.48 -8.37 -16.12
C ALA A 202 -0.85 -8.21 -15.34
N TRP A 203 -0.76 -7.90 -14.05
CA TRP A 203 -1.92 -7.66 -13.21
C TRP A 203 -2.62 -6.33 -13.56
N LEU A 204 -1.85 -5.27 -13.85
CA LEU A 204 -2.38 -3.96 -14.25
C LEU A 204 -3.04 -3.96 -15.65
N GLU A 205 -2.58 -4.81 -16.57
CA GLU A 205 -3.21 -4.97 -17.89
C GLU A 205 -4.70 -5.35 -17.78
N GLN A 206 -5.09 -6.09 -16.75
CA GLN A 206 -6.47 -6.52 -16.53
C GLN A 206 -7.35 -5.40 -15.91
N ARG A 207 -6.81 -4.21 -15.69
CA ARG A 207 -7.46 -3.08 -14.99
C ARG A 207 -7.51 -1.79 -15.82
N ARG A 208 -7.19 -1.93 -17.09
CA ARG A 208 -7.30 -0.86 -18.11
C ARG A 208 -8.73 -0.62 -18.55
#